data_863982d1ab7572aa74fdfbbd7035610a
#
_entry.id   863982d1ab7572aa74fdfbbd7035610a
#
_cell.length_a   1.000
_cell.length_b   1.000
_cell.length_c   1.000
_cell.angle_alpha   90.00
_cell.angle_beta   90.00
_cell.angle_gamma   90.00
#
_symmetry.space_group_name_H-M   'P 1'
#
loop_
_entity.id
_entity.type
_entity.pdbx_description
1 polymer ?
#
loop_
_entity_poly.entity_id
_entity_poly.type
_entity_poly.pdbx_seq_one_letter_code
_entity_poly.pdbx_strand_id
1 'polypeptide(L)'
;MSLRGKTVLFLCLLLIGVASIAVTPNARGQETIRKTKSKVEPMYPDLARRMKIAGIVKVDLTVAANGTVKDAKVVGGHPVLGNAVLDAVKKWRFESGPQETTETLQFRFDPDE
;
A
#
# COMPACT_ATOMS: atom_id res chain seq x y z
N MET A 1 49.80 10.31 28.56
CA MET A 1 50.01 9.91 27.60
C MET A 1 49.11 8.93 27.14
N SER A 2 49.00 7.85 27.57
CA SER A 2 48.14 6.84 27.10
C SER A 2 46.72 7.29 27.10
N LEU A 3 46.39 8.18 27.89
CA LEU A 3 45.04 8.60 27.97
C LEU A 3 44.50 9.10 26.68
N ARG A 4 45.34 9.74 25.95
CA ARG A 4 44.85 10.29 24.74
C ARG A 4 44.48 9.21 23.83
N GLY A 5 45.11 8.17 23.74
CA GLY A 5 44.77 7.11 22.86
C GLY A 5 43.41 6.57 23.14
N LYS A 6 43.07 6.51 24.39
CA LYS A 6 41.82 5.94 24.75
C LYS A 6 40.69 6.83 24.29
N THR A 7 40.89 8.08 24.38
CA THR A 7 39.83 8.97 24.00
C THR A 7 39.51 8.84 22.55
N VAL A 8 40.51 8.66 21.76
CA VAL A 8 40.29 8.54 20.36
C VAL A 8 39.46 7.32 20.03
N LEU A 9 39.67 6.26 20.77
CA LEU A 9 38.95 5.06 20.49
C LEU A 9 37.46 5.24 20.73
N PHE A 10 37.12 5.97 21.73
CA PHE A 10 35.72 6.14 22.01
C PHE A 10 35.03 6.84 20.88
N LEU A 11 35.64 7.78 20.29
CA LEU A 11 35.02 8.51 19.24
C LEU A 11 34.68 7.59 18.06
N CYS A 12 35.54 6.69 17.79
CA CYS A 12 35.32 5.82 16.71
C CYS A 12 34.12 4.94 16.94
N LEU A 13 33.96 4.50 18.14
CA LEU A 13 32.84 3.65 18.43
C LEU A 13 31.52 4.37 18.24
N LEU A 14 31.47 5.59 18.62
CA LEU A 14 30.24 6.31 18.51
C LEU A 14 29.82 6.47 17.06
N LEU A 15 30.75 6.69 16.22
CA LEU A 15 30.43 6.89 14.84
C LEU A 15 29.83 5.63 14.24
N ILE A 16 30.33 4.52 14.59
CA ILE A 16 29.85 3.28 14.06
C ILE A 16 28.42 3.06 14.49
N GLY A 17 28.13 3.34 15.70
CA GLY A 17 26.80 3.11 16.19
C GLY A 17 25.77 3.90 15.44
N VAL A 18 26.09 5.12 15.14
CA VAL A 18 25.14 5.96 14.49
C VAL A 18 24.86 5.46 13.09
N ALA A 19 25.87 5.05 12.43
CA ALA A 19 25.70 4.58 11.10
C ALA A 19 24.72 3.42 11.00
N SER A 20 24.84 2.53 11.88
CA SER A 20 24.01 1.36 11.76
C SER A 20 22.55 1.67 11.86
N ILE A 21 22.19 2.61 12.59
CA ILE A 21 20.84 2.88 12.74
C ILE A 21 20.21 3.38 11.54
N ALA A 22 20.81 4.20 10.92
CA ALA A 22 20.23 4.75 9.79
C ALA A 22 19.58 3.90 8.87
N VAL A 23 19.99 2.85 8.71
CA VAL A 23 19.48 2.10 7.82
C VAL A 23 18.30 1.55 7.91
N THR A 24 18.21 0.95 8.61
CA THR A 24 17.21 0.18 8.65
C THR A 24 15.99 0.47 8.29
N PRO A 25 15.52 1.17 8.66
CA PRO A 25 14.26 1.27 8.55
C PRO A 25 13.70 1.24 7.31
N ASN A 26 13.76 1.69 6.89
CA ASN A 26 13.21 1.75 5.90
C ASN A 26 12.91 1.05 5.10
N ALA A 27 13.33 0.65 5.01
CA ALA A 27 13.20 -0.21 4.17
C ALA A 27 11.86 -0.44 3.87
N ARG A 28 11.27 -0.73 4.54
CA ARG A 28 10.13 -1.10 4.36
C ARG A 28 9.37 -0.39 3.72
N GLY A 29 9.51 0.28 3.75
CA GLY A 29 8.81 0.80 3.17
C GLY A 29 8.25 0.69 2.16
N GLN A 30 8.36 0.47 1.91
CA GLN A 30 7.98 0.41 1.28
C GLN A 30 7.20 0.32 0.54
N GLU A 31 6.94 0.11 0.24
CA GLU A 31 6.10 -0.17 -0.35
C GLU A 31 5.44 0.62 -0.92
N THR A 32 5.55 1.41 -1.06
CA THR A 32 5.19 1.83 -1.81
C THR A 32 4.06 2.15 -2.27
N ILE A 33 3.46 2.67 -1.91
CA ILE A 33 2.26 3.01 -2.34
C ILE A 33 2.27 4.27 -3.06
N ARG A 34 1.82 4.27 -4.26
CA ARG A 34 1.74 5.46 -5.04
C ARG A 34 0.57 6.30 -4.60
N LYS A 35 0.69 7.60 -4.58
CA LYS A 35 -0.39 8.45 -4.15
C LYS A 35 -1.53 8.38 -5.13
N THR A 36 -2.74 8.42 -4.62
CA THR A 36 -3.94 8.36 -5.44
C THR A 36 -4.36 9.75 -5.85
N LYS A 37 -4.56 9.96 -7.14
CA LYS A 37 -5.01 11.24 -7.63
C LYS A 37 -6.52 11.31 -7.61
N SER A 38 -7.20 10.28 -7.97
CA SER A 38 -8.64 10.25 -7.90
C SER A 38 -9.12 8.86 -7.57
N LYS A 39 -10.15 8.78 -6.73
CA LYS A 39 -10.71 7.53 -6.28
C LYS A 39 -12.17 7.49 -6.63
N VAL A 40 -12.69 6.31 -6.85
CA VAL A 40 -14.11 6.10 -7.05
C VAL A 40 -14.52 5.05 -6.05
N GLU A 41 -15.51 5.34 -5.23
CA GLU A 41 -15.93 4.37 -4.24
C GLU A 41 -16.74 3.28 -4.89
N PRO A 42 -16.54 2.03 -4.49
CA PRO A 42 -17.34 0.94 -5.03
C PRO A 42 -18.80 1.10 -4.63
N MET A 43 -19.70 0.80 -5.55
CA MET A 43 -21.10 0.87 -5.26
C MET A 43 -21.51 -0.41 -4.58
N TYR A 44 -22.30 -0.32 -3.50
CA TYR A 44 -22.76 -1.50 -2.80
C TYR A 44 -23.91 -2.08 -3.65
N PRO A 45 -23.76 -3.26 -4.21
CA PRO A 45 -24.83 -3.81 -5.07
C PRO A 45 -26.12 -4.01 -4.29
N ASP A 46 -27.24 -3.71 -4.89
CA ASP A 46 -28.54 -3.85 -4.25
C ASP A 46 -28.78 -5.29 -3.78
N LEU A 47 -28.41 -6.24 -4.59
CA LEU A 47 -28.59 -7.64 -4.22
C LEU A 47 -27.78 -7.95 -2.97
N ALA A 48 -26.56 -7.51 -2.89
CA ALA A 48 -25.73 -7.76 -1.74
C ALA A 48 -26.31 -7.10 -0.50
N ARG A 49 -26.86 -5.89 -0.66
CA ARG A 49 -27.41 -5.20 0.48
C ARG A 49 -28.64 -5.90 1.00
N ARG A 50 -29.49 -6.37 0.11
CA ARG A 50 -30.71 -7.07 0.52
C ARG A 50 -30.40 -8.41 1.17
N MET A 51 -29.38 -9.08 0.70
CA MET A 51 -29.00 -10.36 1.27
C MET A 51 -28.04 -10.20 2.43
N LYS A 52 -27.74 -8.97 2.79
CA LYS A 52 -26.81 -8.67 3.89
C LYS A 52 -25.44 -9.31 3.71
N ILE A 53 -24.96 -9.31 2.48
CA ILE A 53 -23.64 -9.82 2.20
C ILE A 53 -22.65 -8.73 2.58
N ALA A 54 -21.75 -9.05 3.50
CA ALA A 54 -20.81 -8.10 4.03
C ALA A 54 -19.42 -8.70 4.05
N GLY A 55 -18.44 -7.91 4.36
CA GLY A 55 -17.08 -8.41 4.51
C GLY A 55 -16.06 -7.52 3.85
N ILE A 56 -14.85 -8.03 3.73
CA ILE A 56 -13.75 -7.28 3.18
C ILE A 56 -13.36 -7.90 1.85
N VAL A 57 -13.15 -7.06 0.86
CA VAL A 57 -12.70 -7.49 -0.45
C VAL A 57 -11.27 -7.01 -0.62
N LYS A 58 -10.37 -7.92 -1.01
CA LYS A 58 -8.98 -7.57 -1.26
C LYS A 58 -8.78 -7.63 -2.76
N VAL A 59 -8.11 -6.64 -3.29
CA VAL A 59 -7.86 -6.59 -4.71
C VAL A 59 -6.42 -6.16 -4.97
N ASP A 60 -5.77 -6.81 -5.93
CA ASP A 60 -4.43 -6.44 -6.32
C ASP A 60 -4.55 -5.62 -7.60
N LEU A 61 -3.92 -4.48 -7.61
CA LEU A 61 -3.95 -3.60 -8.76
C LEU A 61 -2.56 -3.50 -9.35
N THR A 62 -2.49 -3.48 -10.66
CA THR A 62 -1.26 -3.14 -11.35
C THR A 62 -1.44 -1.73 -11.90
N VAL A 63 -0.61 -0.81 -11.42
CA VAL A 63 -0.70 0.59 -11.80
C VAL A 63 0.41 0.89 -12.78
N ALA A 64 0.05 1.37 -13.95
CA ALA A 64 1.03 1.69 -14.97
C ALA A 64 1.86 2.92 -14.57
N ALA A 65 2.97 3.10 -15.21
CA ALA A 65 3.83 4.24 -14.90
C ALA A 65 3.09 5.58 -15.03
N ASN A 66 2.13 5.67 -15.92
CA ASN A 66 1.39 6.93 -16.09
C ASN A 66 0.26 7.10 -15.08
N GLY A 67 0.09 6.18 -14.15
CA GLY A 67 -0.92 6.31 -13.10
C GLY A 67 -2.26 5.66 -13.36
N THR A 68 -2.47 5.08 -14.52
CA THR A 68 -3.75 4.41 -14.78
C THR A 68 -3.70 2.98 -14.25
N VAL A 69 -4.85 2.43 -13.92
CA VAL A 69 -4.92 1.04 -13.46
C VAL A 69 -4.90 0.16 -14.70
N LYS A 70 -3.81 -0.61 -14.83
CA LYS A 70 -3.63 -1.44 -15.97
C LYS A 70 -4.36 -2.76 -15.80
N ASP A 71 -4.41 -3.27 -14.62
CA ASP A 71 -5.06 -4.53 -14.32
C ASP A 71 -5.54 -4.55 -12.88
N ALA A 72 -6.56 -5.34 -12.60
CA ALA A 72 -7.09 -5.47 -11.26
C ALA A 72 -7.59 -6.89 -11.06
N LYS A 73 -7.27 -7.48 -9.92
CA LYS A 73 -7.63 -8.86 -9.66
C LYS A 73 -8.11 -8.98 -8.22
N VAL A 74 -9.28 -9.57 -8.03
CA VAL A 74 -9.81 -9.81 -6.70
C VAL A 74 -9.12 -11.04 -6.16
N VAL A 75 -8.47 -10.91 -5.02
CA VAL A 75 -7.76 -12.01 -4.39
C VAL A 75 -8.44 -12.52 -3.14
N GLY A 76 -9.50 -11.88 -2.72
CA GLY A 76 -10.28 -12.34 -1.57
C GLY A 76 -11.57 -11.59 -1.45
N GLY A 77 -12.58 -12.20 -0.86
CA GLY A 77 -13.86 -11.58 -0.62
C GLY A 77 -14.98 -12.20 -1.44
N HIS A 78 -16.20 -11.74 -1.17
CA HIS A 78 -17.38 -12.28 -1.85
C HIS A 78 -17.44 -11.85 -3.31
N PRO A 79 -17.73 -12.74 -4.23
CA PRO A 79 -17.73 -12.42 -5.66
C PRO A 79 -18.64 -11.25 -6.05
N VAL A 80 -19.80 -11.15 -5.43
CA VAL A 80 -20.72 -10.07 -5.76
C VAL A 80 -20.12 -8.73 -5.39
N LEU A 81 -19.47 -8.65 -4.24
CA LEU A 81 -18.82 -7.43 -3.81
C LEU A 81 -17.56 -7.20 -4.63
N GLY A 82 -16.86 -8.26 -4.99
CA GLY A 82 -15.66 -8.17 -5.78
C GLY A 82 -15.89 -7.51 -7.12
N ASN A 83 -16.99 -7.83 -7.78
CA ASN A 83 -17.29 -7.20 -9.07
C ASN A 83 -17.49 -5.71 -8.92
N ALA A 84 -18.14 -5.28 -7.86
CA ALA A 84 -18.35 -3.85 -7.61
C ALA A 84 -17.01 -3.15 -7.39
N VAL A 85 -16.10 -3.80 -6.70
CA VAL A 85 -14.79 -3.24 -6.43
C VAL A 85 -13.99 -3.14 -7.73
N LEU A 86 -14.05 -4.16 -8.58
CA LEU A 86 -13.32 -4.12 -9.84
C LEU A 86 -13.79 -2.96 -10.71
N ASP A 87 -15.09 -2.75 -10.77
CA ASP A 87 -15.62 -1.68 -11.59
C ASP A 87 -15.14 -0.31 -11.07
N ALA A 88 -15.07 -0.16 -9.78
CA ALA A 88 -14.65 1.10 -9.20
C ALA A 88 -13.15 1.34 -9.36
N VAL A 89 -12.33 0.34 -9.05
CA VAL A 89 -10.88 0.55 -9.07
C VAL A 89 -10.34 0.76 -10.48
N LYS A 90 -11.02 0.28 -11.50
CA LYS A 90 -10.57 0.50 -12.85
C LYS A 90 -10.63 1.97 -13.20
N LYS A 91 -11.42 2.75 -12.48
CA LYS A 91 -11.56 4.16 -12.73
C LYS A 91 -10.64 5.01 -11.87
N TRP A 92 -9.93 4.39 -10.97
CA TRP A 92 -9.01 5.12 -10.10
C TRP A 92 -7.84 5.64 -10.91
N ARG A 93 -7.26 6.71 -10.44
CA ARG A 93 -6.06 7.25 -11.06
C ARG A 93 -5.04 7.53 -9.97
N PHE A 94 -3.81 7.22 -10.26
CA PHE A 94 -2.71 7.42 -9.33
C PHE A 94 -1.73 8.43 -9.95
N GLU A 95 -0.83 8.92 -9.15
CA GLU A 95 0.19 9.80 -9.69
C GLU A 95 1.17 8.99 -10.51
N SER A 96 1.73 9.59 -11.55
CA SER A 96 2.65 8.88 -12.39
C SER A 96 3.94 8.60 -11.63
N GLY A 97 4.63 7.60 -12.02
CA GLY A 97 5.87 7.19 -11.39
C GLY A 97 6.83 6.68 -12.43
N PRO A 98 8.03 6.31 -12.00
CA PRO A 98 9.06 5.86 -12.92
C PRO A 98 8.78 4.50 -13.55
N GLN A 99 7.96 3.71 -12.92
CA GLN A 99 7.68 2.39 -13.45
C GLN A 99 6.38 1.85 -12.92
N GLU A 100 5.94 0.76 -13.49
CA GLU A 100 4.73 0.08 -13.07
C GLU A 100 4.88 -0.45 -11.66
N THR A 101 3.81 -0.39 -10.87
CA THR A 101 3.82 -0.91 -9.51
C THR A 101 2.58 -1.77 -9.26
N THR A 102 2.64 -2.61 -8.24
CA THR A 102 1.51 -3.43 -7.85
C THR A 102 1.12 -2.99 -6.44
N GLU A 103 -0.17 -2.81 -6.22
CA GLU A 103 -0.68 -2.41 -4.93
C GLU A 103 -1.84 -3.27 -4.51
N THR A 104 -1.98 -3.53 -3.23
CA THR A 104 -3.08 -4.32 -2.70
C THR A 104 -3.98 -3.39 -1.89
N LEU A 105 -5.26 -3.40 -2.19
CA LEU A 105 -6.22 -2.59 -1.50
C LEU A 105 -7.27 -3.46 -0.84
N GLN A 106 -7.86 -2.95 0.23
CA GLN A 106 -8.94 -3.64 0.90
C GLN A 106 -10.14 -2.72 0.99
N PHE A 107 -11.30 -3.27 0.74
CA PHE A 107 -12.53 -2.49 0.81
C PHE A 107 -13.49 -3.21 1.75
N ARG A 108 -14.06 -2.48 2.69
CA ARG A 108 -14.98 -3.07 3.63
C ARG A 108 -16.39 -2.72 3.24
N PHE A 109 -17.26 -3.72 3.24
CA PHE A 109 -18.68 -3.53 2.94
C PHE A 109 -19.49 -3.92 4.17
N ASP A 110 -20.36 -3.02 4.59
CA ASP A 110 -21.20 -3.26 5.75
C ASP A 110 -22.60 -2.77 5.41
N PRO A 111 -23.59 -3.64 5.33
CA PRO A 111 -24.94 -3.25 4.93
C PRO A 111 -25.65 -2.34 5.92
N ASP A 112 -25.11 -2.25 7.13
CA ASP A 112 -25.73 -1.43 8.13
C ASP A 112 -25.14 -0.04 8.24
N GLU A 113 -24.27 0.32 7.34
CA GLU A 113 -23.67 1.65 7.37
C GLU A 113 -24.26 2.58 6.35
#